data_c20f882e337f3b0c2068ac661192697d
#
_entry.id   c20f882e337f3b0c2068ac661192697d
#
_cell.length_a   1.000
_cell.length_b   1.000
_cell.length_c   1.000
_cell.angle_alpha   90.00
_cell.angle_beta   90.00
_cell.angle_gamma   90.00
#
_symmetry.space_group_name_H-M   'P 1'
#
loop_
_entity.id
_entity.type
_entity.pdbx_description
1 polymer ?
#
loop_
_entity_poly.entity_id
_entity_poly.type
_entity_poly.pdbx_seq_one_letter_code
_entity_poly.pdbx_strand_id
1 'polypeptide(L)'
;MPIRLENVGIAVEDLDAAIAFFTDLGLSVVGRDTVSGEWADTAVGLDGNHARIAMLQTPDGGGALELFEYIHPEAIPTPPTQPNEIGMHRVAFSVDDIDDALAIAARHGCFPLRGVANYQDVYKLTYVRGPSGIIVMFAQKLAP
;
A
#
# COMPACT_ATOMS: atom_id res chain seq x y z
N MET A 1 20.75 -18.94 -3.73
CA MET A 1 20.24 -18.33 -4.96
C MET A 1 19.93 -16.87 -4.72
N PRO A 2 20.12 -15.99 -5.69
CA PRO A 2 19.71 -14.61 -5.55
C PRO A 2 18.16 -14.51 -5.51
N ILE A 3 17.66 -13.68 -4.63
CA ILE A 3 16.24 -13.43 -4.47
C ILE A 3 15.99 -11.93 -4.60
N ARG A 4 14.88 -11.55 -5.22
CA ARG A 4 14.45 -10.15 -5.38
C ARG A 4 13.03 -9.99 -4.88
N LEU A 5 12.73 -8.83 -4.30
CA LEU A 5 11.36 -8.51 -3.92
C LEU A 5 10.55 -8.22 -5.19
N GLU A 6 9.53 -9.05 -5.45
CA GLU A 6 8.65 -8.86 -6.62
C GLU A 6 7.64 -7.74 -6.35
N ASN A 7 6.89 -7.88 -5.28
CA ASN A 7 5.91 -6.89 -4.87
C ASN A 7 5.43 -7.12 -3.43
N VAL A 8 4.66 -6.18 -2.93
CA VAL A 8 3.87 -6.31 -1.70
C VAL A 8 2.41 -6.34 -2.10
N GLY A 9 1.68 -7.38 -1.69
CA GLY A 9 0.28 -7.56 -1.98
C GLY A 9 -0.60 -6.96 -0.88
N ILE A 10 -1.63 -6.21 -1.26
CA ILE A 10 -2.56 -5.56 -0.34
C ILE A 10 -3.98 -5.76 -0.86
N ALA A 11 -4.82 -6.41 -0.06
CA ALA A 11 -6.25 -6.51 -0.34
C ALA A 11 -6.96 -5.25 0.18
N VAL A 12 -7.80 -4.65 -0.65
CA VAL A 12 -8.51 -3.41 -0.35
C VAL A 12 -10.00 -3.56 -0.62
N GLU A 13 -10.81 -2.70 -0.01
CA GLU A 13 -12.27 -2.70 -0.22
C GLU A 13 -12.64 -2.05 -1.56
N ASP A 14 -11.95 -0.97 -1.92
CA ASP A 14 -12.20 -0.16 -3.12
C ASP A 14 -10.89 0.00 -3.88
N LEU A 15 -10.74 -0.77 -4.95
CA LEU A 15 -9.52 -0.76 -5.75
C LEU A 15 -9.27 0.60 -6.40
N ASP A 16 -10.31 1.23 -6.95
CA ASP A 16 -10.15 2.51 -7.63
C ASP A 16 -9.72 3.62 -6.66
N ALA A 17 -10.27 3.63 -5.45
CA ALA A 17 -9.88 4.58 -4.42
C ALA A 17 -8.42 4.36 -3.96
N ALA A 18 -8.01 3.11 -3.80
CA ALA A 18 -6.63 2.79 -3.44
C ALA A 18 -5.65 3.18 -4.55
N ILE A 19 -5.99 2.90 -5.81
CA ILE A 19 -5.19 3.32 -6.96
C ILE A 19 -5.02 4.84 -6.97
N ALA A 20 -6.11 5.58 -6.78
CA ALA A 20 -6.07 7.05 -6.78
C ALA A 20 -5.13 7.58 -5.68
N PHE A 21 -5.19 7.00 -4.49
CA PHE A 21 -4.31 7.38 -3.39
C PHE A 21 -2.82 7.20 -3.76
N PHE A 22 -2.45 6.01 -4.21
CA PHE A 22 -1.04 5.72 -4.51
C PHE A 22 -0.54 6.44 -5.76
N THR A 23 -1.38 6.64 -6.77
CA THR A 23 -0.96 7.37 -7.98
C THR A 23 -0.80 8.86 -7.71
N ASP A 24 -1.61 9.45 -6.85
CA ASP A 24 -1.42 10.83 -6.41
C ASP A 24 -0.10 11.03 -5.64
N LEU A 25 0.36 9.99 -4.94
CA LEU A 25 1.66 10.00 -4.26
C LEU A 25 2.84 9.83 -5.23
N GLY A 26 2.59 9.43 -6.48
CA GLY A 26 3.63 9.32 -7.50
C GLY A 26 3.84 7.91 -8.04
N LEU A 27 3.13 6.88 -7.55
CA LEU A 27 3.21 5.55 -8.16
C LEU A 27 2.49 5.55 -9.51
N SER A 28 2.92 4.67 -10.39
CA SER A 28 2.30 4.48 -11.71
C SER A 28 1.63 3.12 -11.80
N VAL A 29 0.45 3.07 -12.39
CA VAL A 29 -0.18 1.80 -12.74
C VAL A 29 0.56 1.19 -13.92
N VAL A 30 1.16 0.02 -13.73
CA VAL A 30 1.88 -0.70 -14.78
C VAL A 30 1.10 -1.90 -15.30
N GLY A 31 -0.01 -2.24 -14.69
CA GLY A 31 -0.91 -3.28 -15.17
C GLY A 31 -2.19 -3.34 -14.36
N ARG A 32 -3.29 -3.66 -15.03
CA ARG A 32 -4.59 -3.95 -14.41
C ARG A 32 -5.17 -5.18 -15.07
N ASP A 33 -5.84 -6.01 -14.28
CA ASP A 33 -6.51 -7.19 -14.78
C ASP A 33 -7.61 -7.66 -13.85
N THR A 34 -8.40 -8.60 -14.31
CA THR A 34 -9.30 -9.39 -13.48
C THR A 34 -8.82 -10.84 -13.57
N VAL A 35 -8.50 -11.44 -12.45
CA VAL A 35 -7.93 -12.79 -12.39
C VAL A 35 -8.95 -13.78 -11.85
N SER A 36 -9.03 -14.94 -12.50
CA SER A 36 -9.90 -16.06 -12.12
C SER A 36 -9.39 -17.33 -12.78
N GLY A 37 -9.97 -18.46 -12.39
CA GLY A 37 -9.68 -19.76 -12.98
C GLY A 37 -8.87 -20.65 -12.07
N GLU A 38 -8.66 -21.88 -12.53
CA GLU A 38 -8.00 -22.92 -11.74
C GLU A 38 -6.57 -22.54 -11.32
N TRP A 39 -5.84 -21.87 -12.20
CA TRP A 39 -4.48 -21.41 -11.88
C TRP A 39 -4.48 -20.41 -10.71
N ALA A 40 -5.46 -19.51 -10.68
CA ALA A 40 -5.60 -18.53 -9.60
C ALA A 40 -5.98 -19.21 -8.28
N ASP A 41 -6.92 -20.17 -8.34
CA ASP A 41 -7.33 -20.95 -7.17
C ASP A 41 -6.14 -21.70 -6.59
N THR A 42 -5.34 -22.32 -7.45
CA THR A 42 -4.15 -23.07 -7.04
C THR A 42 -3.09 -22.17 -6.44
N ALA A 43 -2.81 -21.03 -7.07
CA ALA A 43 -1.77 -20.11 -6.61
C ALA A 43 -2.14 -19.41 -5.30
N VAL A 44 -3.39 -18.99 -5.18
CA VAL A 44 -3.87 -18.20 -4.03
C VAL A 44 -4.35 -19.10 -2.88
N GLY A 45 -4.80 -20.31 -3.20
CA GLY A 45 -5.31 -21.25 -2.19
C GLY A 45 -6.77 -20.99 -1.80
N LEU A 46 -7.56 -20.44 -2.71
CA LEU A 46 -8.99 -20.18 -2.52
C LEU A 46 -9.79 -20.77 -3.67
N ASP A 47 -10.89 -21.43 -3.34
CA ASP A 47 -11.81 -21.98 -4.36
C ASP A 47 -12.60 -20.83 -5.02
N GLY A 48 -12.69 -20.88 -6.35
CA GLY A 48 -13.45 -19.87 -7.11
C GLY A 48 -12.87 -18.48 -7.02
N ASN A 49 -11.57 -18.37 -6.91
CA ASN A 49 -10.89 -17.08 -6.78
C ASN A 49 -11.20 -16.18 -7.99
N HIS A 50 -11.72 -14.98 -7.70
CA HIS A 50 -12.03 -13.98 -8.71
C HIS A 50 -11.75 -12.60 -8.08
N ALA A 51 -10.77 -11.89 -8.59
CA ALA A 51 -10.34 -10.62 -8.05
C ALA A 51 -9.94 -9.64 -9.14
N ARG A 52 -10.24 -8.37 -8.92
CA ARG A 52 -9.67 -7.27 -9.69
C ARG A 52 -8.31 -6.93 -9.09
N ILE A 53 -7.32 -6.76 -9.94
CA ILE A 53 -5.97 -6.42 -9.50
C ILE A 53 -5.42 -5.19 -10.21
N ALA A 54 -4.49 -4.52 -9.55
CA ALA A 54 -3.66 -3.48 -10.17
C ALA A 54 -2.23 -3.62 -9.65
N MET A 55 -1.28 -3.54 -10.57
CA MET A 55 0.14 -3.50 -10.24
C MET A 55 0.61 -2.05 -10.34
N LEU A 56 1.18 -1.52 -9.27
CA LEU A 56 1.69 -0.17 -9.19
C LEU A 56 3.19 -0.18 -8.92
N GLN A 57 3.91 0.78 -9.48
CA GLN A 57 5.36 0.85 -9.36
C GLN A 57 5.80 2.24 -8.91
N THR A 58 6.82 2.28 -8.05
CA THR A 58 7.43 3.55 -7.65
C THR A 58 8.17 4.20 -8.82
N PRO A 59 8.34 5.55 -8.82
CA PRO A 59 8.98 6.25 -9.94
C PRO A 59 10.40 5.77 -10.26
N ASP A 60 11.15 5.32 -9.26
CA ASP A 60 12.50 4.81 -9.45
C ASP A 60 12.53 3.35 -9.95
N GLY A 61 11.37 2.70 -10.05
CA GLY A 61 11.26 1.30 -10.45
C GLY A 61 11.72 0.29 -9.41
N GLY A 62 12.06 0.75 -8.20
CA GLY A 62 12.63 -0.10 -7.15
C GLY A 62 11.61 -0.83 -6.29
N GLY A 63 10.34 -0.45 -6.36
CA GLY A 63 9.29 -1.07 -5.56
C GLY A 63 7.97 -1.19 -6.30
N ALA A 64 7.22 -2.25 -6.01
CA ALA A 64 5.90 -2.49 -6.59
C ALA A 64 4.90 -2.92 -5.53
N LEU A 65 3.65 -2.51 -5.74
CA LEU A 65 2.49 -2.97 -4.98
C LEU A 65 1.56 -3.71 -5.92
N GLU A 66 0.98 -4.81 -5.43
CA GLU A 66 -0.14 -5.46 -6.10
C GLU A 66 -1.38 -5.27 -5.24
N LEU A 67 -2.35 -4.53 -5.76
CA LEU A 67 -3.60 -4.24 -5.07
C LEU A 67 -4.69 -5.19 -5.56
N PHE A 68 -5.50 -5.71 -4.61
CA PHE A 68 -6.55 -6.67 -4.89
C PHE A 68 -7.89 -6.17 -4.37
N GLU A 69 -8.94 -6.35 -5.17
CA GLU A 69 -10.32 -6.23 -4.72
C GLU A 69 -11.01 -7.56 -5.02
N TYR A 70 -11.32 -8.33 -3.96
CA TYR A 70 -11.92 -9.65 -4.11
C TYR A 70 -13.39 -9.55 -4.50
N ILE A 71 -13.75 -10.23 -5.59
CA ILE A 71 -15.14 -10.41 -6.04
C ILE A 71 -15.68 -11.71 -5.45
N HIS A 72 -14.87 -12.77 -5.51
CA HIS A 72 -15.18 -14.08 -4.93
C HIS A 72 -13.86 -14.79 -4.54
N PRO A 73 -13.75 -15.45 -3.37
CA PRO A 73 -14.72 -15.34 -2.26
C PRO A 73 -14.87 -13.90 -1.78
N GLU A 74 -16.01 -13.60 -1.17
CA GLU A 74 -16.28 -12.25 -0.67
C GLU A 74 -15.16 -11.79 0.27
N ALA A 75 -14.71 -10.53 0.10
CA ALA A 75 -13.70 -9.95 0.96
C ALA A 75 -14.14 -9.96 2.43
N ILE A 76 -13.24 -10.34 3.32
CA ILE A 76 -13.52 -10.39 4.76
C ILE A 76 -13.06 -9.07 5.37
N PRO A 77 -14.00 -8.21 5.85
CA PRO A 77 -13.61 -6.98 6.52
C PRO A 77 -12.89 -7.28 7.84
N THR A 78 -11.84 -6.51 8.11
CA THR A 78 -11.09 -6.60 9.36
C THR A 78 -11.03 -5.22 10.01
N PRO A 79 -10.89 -5.14 11.36
CA PRO A 79 -10.60 -3.87 12.00
C PRO A 79 -9.31 -3.26 11.44
N PRO A 80 -9.17 -1.92 11.44
CA PRO A 80 -7.93 -1.29 11.01
C PRO A 80 -6.73 -1.81 11.79
N THR A 81 -5.65 -2.15 11.08
CA THR A 81 -4.43 -2.70 11.68
C THR A 81 -3.84 -1.75 12.71
N GLN A 82 -3.53 -2.27 13.90
CA GLN A 82 -2.77 -1.54 14.90
C GLN A 82 -1.28 -1.83 14.71
N PRO A 83 -0.37 -0.87 14.98
CA PRO A 83 1.06 -1.06 14.73
C PRO A 83 1.69 -2.25 15.46
N ASN A 84 1.12 -2.67 16.58
CA ASN A 84 1.65 -3.78 17.39
C ASN A 84 0.93 -5.11 17.17
N GLU A 85 0.05 -5.22 16.18
CA GLU A 85 -0.54 -6.50 15.81
C GLU A 85 0.46 -7.33 15.02
N ILE A 86 0.48 -8.64 15.30
CA ILE A 86 1.37 -9.57 14.58
C ILE A 86 0.89 -9.72 13.14
N GLY A 87 1.80 -9.61 12.19
CA GLY A 87 1.52 -9.78 10.77
C GLY A 87 2.13 -8.69 9.92
N MET A 88 1.57 -8.48 8.73
CA MET A 88 1.99 -7.40 7.84
C MET A 88 1.70 -6.06 8.50
N HIS A 89 2.75 -5.28 8.71
CA HIS A 89 2.69 -4.07 9.51
C HIS A 89 2.33 -2.84 8.67
N ARG A 90 3.16 -2.54 7.69
CA ARG A 90 3.02 -1.34 6.87
C ARG A 90 3.79 -1.43 5.56
N VAL A 91 3.49 -0.51 4.66
CA VAL A 91 4.36 -0.17 3.53
C VAL A 91 4.95 1.21 3.78
N ALA A 92 6.25 1.37 3.53
CA ALA A 92 6.97 2.61 3.78
C ALA A 92 7.53 3.18 2.48
N PHE A 93 7.38 4.51 2.32
CA PHE A 93 7.93 5.24 1.20
C PHE A 93 8.91 6.30 1.69
N SER A 94 10.05 6.38 1.03
CA SER A 94 10.93 7.53 1.16
C SER A 94 10.36 8.67 0.31
N VAL A 95 10.23 9.85 0.89
CA VAL A 95 9.68 11.03 0.22
C VAL A 95 10.66 12.19 0.35
N ASP A 96 10.65 13.09 -0.63
CA ASP A 96 11.50 14.27 -0.60
C ASP A 96 10.96 15.33 0.35
N ASP A 97 9.62 15.42 0.47
CA ASP A 97 8.94 16.38 1.33
C ASP A 97 7.74 15.71 2.01
N ILE A 98 7.87 15.46 3.31
CA ILE A 98 6.82 14.79 4.07
C ILE A 98 5.55 15.64 4.18
N ASP A 99 5.68 16.96 4.19
CA ASP A 99 4.51 17.85 4.25
C ASP A 99 3.69 17.76 2.97
N ASP A 100 4.34 17.68 1.81
CA ASP A 100 3.66 17.46 0.53
C ASP A 100 2.96 16.10 0.51
N ALA A 101 3.64 15.05 0.96
CA ALA A 101 3.06 13.71 1.01
C ALA A 101 1.83 13.67 1.93
N LEU A 102 1.90 14.34 3.08
CA LEU A 102 0.77 14.43 4.00
C LEU A 102 -0.39 15.25 3.43
N ALA A 103 -0.11 16.32 2.69
CA ALA A 103 -1.15 17.11 2.01
C ALA A 103 -1.87 16.27 0.94
N ILE A 104 -1.13 15.47 0.19
CA ILE A 104 -1.70 14.54 -0.79
C ILE A 104 -2.59 13.49 -0.09
N ALA A 105 -2.08 12.85 0.95
CA ALA A 105 -2.83 11.86 1.72
C ALA A 105 -4.13 12.44 2.30
N ALA A 106 -4.07 13.67 2.81
CA ALA A 106 -5.23 14.35 3.40
C ALA A 106 -6.38 14.54 2.38
N ARG A 107 -6.07 14.73 1.10
CA ARG A 107 -7.09 14.83 0.04
C ARG A 107 -7.88 13.53 -0.13
N HIS A 108 -7.35 12.41 0.32
CA HIS A 108 -8.00 11.10 0.31
C HIS A 108 -8.59 10.72 1.67
N GLY A 109 -8.63 11.66 2.62
CA GLY A 109 -9.10 11.38 3.97
C GLY A 109 -8.15 10.53 4.80
N CYS A 110 -6.87 10.50 4.45
CA CYS A 110 -5.84 9.72 5.11
C CYS A 110 -4.94 10.63 5.93
N PHE A 111 -4.85 10.37 7.24
CA PHE A 111 -4.18 11.24 8.19
C PHE A 111 -3.21 10.46 9.07
N PRO A 112 -2.21 11.11 9.66
CA PRO A 112 -1.31 10.46 10.61
C PRO A 112 -2.08 9.80 11.77
N LEU A 113 -1.58 8.65 12.23
CA LEU A 113 -2.12 8.00 13.43
C LEU A 113 -1.96 8.91 14.65
N ARG A 114 -0.86 9.66 14.71
CA ARG A 114 -0.60 10.61 15.80
C ARG A 114 -0.01 11.91 15.29
N GLY A 115 1.11 11.85 14.58
CA GLY A 115 1.79 13.05 14.08
C GLY A 115 3.11 12.72 13.41
N VAL A 116 3.92 13.75 13.18
CA VAL A 116 5.24 13.63 12.55
C VAL A 116 6.31 13.67 13.63
N ALA A 117 7.16 12.65 13.66
CA ALA A 117 8.30 12.59 14.56
C ALA A 117 9.56 13.08 13.84
N ASN A 118 10.41 13.77 14.59
CA ASN A 118 11.76 14.11 14.15
C ASN A 118 12.73 13.18 14.88
N TYR A 119 13.45 12.35 14.12
CA TYR A 119 14.45 11.45 14.67
C TYR A 119 15.83 12.10 14.52
N GLN A 120 16.31 12.72 15.61
CA GLN A 120 17.69 13.25 15.76
C GLN A 120 18.13 14.17 14.60
N ASP A 121 17.20 14.92 13.99
CA ASP A 121 17.43 15.76 12.81
C ASP A 121 17.96 14.99 11.58
N VAL A 122 17.79 13.67 11.55
CA VAL A 122 18.20 12.80 10.44
C VAL A 122 16.98 12.43 9.58
N TYR A 123 15.86 12.13 10.22
CA TYR A 123 14.62 11.77 9.53
C TYR A 123 13.41 12.45 10.16
N LYS A 124 12.43 12.80 9.31
CA LYS A 124 11.04 12.98 9.72
C LYS A 124 10.26 11.73 9.34
N LEU A 125 9.45 11.24 10.25
CA LEU A 125 8.74 9.95 10.11
C LEU A 125 7.29 10.12 10.54
N THR A 126 6.37 9.46 9.82
CA THR A 126 4.97 9.40 10.21
C THR A 126 4.32 8.11 9.72
N TYR A 127 3.37 7.59 10.50
CA TYR A 127 2.45 6.54 10.08
C TYR A 127 1.11 7.18 9.76
N VAL A 128 0.59 6.89 8.57
CA VAL A 128 -0.69 7.40 8.07
C VAL A 128 -1.67 6.24 7.96
N ARG A 129 -2.92 6.47 8.39
CA ARG A 129 -4.02 5.53 8.14
C ARG A 129 -4.45 5.69 6.68
N GLY A 130 -4.07 4.75 5.85
CA GLY A 130 -4.31 4.77 4.42
C GLY A 130 -5.63 4.11 4.00
N PRO A 131 -5.80 3.88 2.69
CA PRO A 131 -7.00 3.24 2.15
C PRO A 131 -7.26 1.89 2.80
N SER A 132 -8.53 1.58 3.05
CA SER A 132 -8.95 0.32 3.70
C SER A 132 -8.32 0.09 5.08
N GLY A 133 -7.83 1.15 5.73
CA GLY A 133 -7.24 1.07 7.07
C GLY A 133 -5.81 0.57 7.14
N ILE A 134 -5.13 0.40 6.02
CA ILE A 134 -3.72 0.01 6.01
C ILE A 134 -2.83 1.12 6.58
N ILE A 135 -1.67 0.74 7.09
CA ILE A 135 -0.68 1.72 7.56
C ILE A 135 0.31 2.01 6.42
N VAL A 136 0.44 3.29 6.10
CA VAL A 136 1.44 3.80 5.14
C VAL A 136 2.40 4.70 5.89
N MET A 137 3.69 4.44 5.79
CA MET A 137 4.71 5.27 6.42
C MET A 137 5.35 6.19 5.39
N PHE A 138 5.54 7.45 5.75
CA PHE A 138 6.40 8.37 5.01
C PHE A 138 7.65 8.66 5.82
N ALA A 139 8.80 8.63 5.14
CA ALA A 139 10.09 8.95 5.72
C ALA A 139 10.82 9.96 4.83
N GLN A 140 11.16 11.10 5.41
CA GLN A 140 11.96 12.13 4.74
C GLN A 140 13.33 12.18 5.38
N LYS A 141 14.37 12.01 4.58
CA LYS A 141 15.75 12.17 5.05
C LYS A 141 16.09 13.65 5.10
N LEU A 142 16.50 14.12 6.28
CA LEU A 142 16.82 15.54 6.52
C LEU A 142 18.30 15.85 6.29
N ALA A 143 19.18 14.88 6.57
CA ALA A 143 20.60 15.05 6.49
C ALA A 143 21.25 13.93 5.68
N PRO A 144 22.37 14.22 4.97
CA PRO A 144 23.11 13.22 4.22
C PRO A 144 23.64 12.10 5.08
#